data_e16d163e15095b8b7825827c7530b867
#
_entry.id   e16d163e15095b8b7825827c7530b867
#
_cell.length_a   1.000
_cell.length_b   1.000
_cell.length_c   1.000
_cell.angle_alpha   90.00
_cell.angle_beta   90.00
_cell.angle_gamma   90.00
#
_symmetry.space_group_name_H-M   'P 1'
#
loop_
_entity.id
_entity.type
_entity.pdbx_description
1 polymer ?
#
loop_
_entity_poly.entity_id
_entity_poly.type
_entity_poly.pdbx_seq_one_letter_code
_entity_poly.pdbx_strand_id
1 'polypeptide(L)'
;MSRSKRQRHEERTRQVKLLIAGGGTGGHVFPALAIAQEWLSRGTEREVVLVGTQRGIEMKLVPQAGLPLETLRVAGLKGKGGATLLKNLAMLVPAMRDARRVLRKHKPIAAFGVGGYAAGPMLLAAWLGRVPNIIFEPNAEPGFTNKVLARISKRIAIGYEISAQIWGHKAIVTGCPVRPEFFLIASRRPEKPFRLLITGGSQGALPINRVFVDAMDRLAGRKNELAIVHQAGERDYNAVRTAYARREFHAEVVPFLSNMAERFAWADVIVCRAGAITAAEVAAAGRAAIFIPFGRATDSHQLRNAQEMARAGAGRLISEAELTAEKLTAEIFSLLDQPHEIEKLSTAARGLARPHAARDIVNLIEEAANVQEIRQRAGS
;
A
#
# COMPACT_ATOMS: atom_id res chain seq x y z
N MET A 1 0.90 38.03 -29.41
CA MET A 1 0.42 37.15 -30.51
C MET A 1 -0.55 36.11 -29.92
N SER A 2 -1.83 36.23 -30.23
CA SER A 2 -2.86 35.32 -29.73
C SER A 2 -2.83 34.00 -30.51
N ARG A 3 -2.49 32.88 -29.85
CA ARG A 3 -2.67 31.53 -30.44
C ARG A 3 -4.13 31.38 -30.88
N SER A 4 -4.36 30.99 -32.13
CA SER A 4 -5.71 30.89 -32.71
C SER A 4 -6.57 29.90 -31.89
N LYS A 5 -7.88 30.15 -31.84
CA LYS A 5 -8.85 29.24 -31.17
C LYS A 5 -8.76 27.79 -31.70
N ARG A 6 -8.33 27.61 -32.96
CA ARG A 6 -8.12 26.32 -33.61
C ARG A 6 -6.91 25.58 -33.02
N GLN A 7 -5.77 26.25 -32.79
CA GLN A 7 -4.59 25.67 -32.14
C GLN A 7 -4.88 25.25 -30.70
N ARG A 8 -5.65 26.03 -29.93
CA ARG A 8 -6.08 25.65 -28.58
C ARG A 8 -7.10 24.49 -28.57
N HIS A 9 -7.87 24.32 -29.63
CA HIS A 9 -8.80 23.20 -29.78
C HIS A 9 -8.04 21.93 -30.18
N GLU A 10 -7.03 22.02 -31.05
CA GLU A 10 -6.15 20.93 -31.47
C GLU A 10 -5.22 20.48 -30.34
N GLU A 11 -4.71 21.39 -29.49
CA GLU A 11 -3.95 21.06 -28.30
C GLU A 11 -4.84 20.35 -27.24
N ARG A 12 -6.11 20.70 -27.08
CA ARG A 12 -7.07 20.02 -26.21
C ARG A 12 -7.43 18.60 -26.68
N THR A 13 -7.29 18.31 -27.97
CA THR A 13 -7.61 16.98 -28.54
C THR A 13 -6.46 15.97 -28.32
N ARG A 14 -5.31 16.42 -27.87
CA ARG A 14 -4.10 15.59 -27.65
C ARG A 14 -3.90 15.10 -26.21
N GLN A 15 -4.73 15.51 -25.25
CA GLN A 15 -4.52 15.14 -23.85
C GLN A 15 -4.97 13.71 -23.57
N VAL A 16 -4.03 12.87 -23.13
CA VAL A 16 -4.26 11.48 -22.75
C VAL A 16 -4.45 11.39 -21.25
N LYS A 17 -5.70 11.30 -20.80
CA LYS A 17 -6.06 11.41 -19.38
C LYS A 17 -6.35 10.05 -18.74
N LEU A 18 -5.65 9.76 -17.66
CA LEU A 18 -5.89 8.60 -16.79
C LEU A 18 -6.69 9.02 -15.56
N LEU A 19 -7.66 8.18 -15.16
CA LEU A 19 -8.38 8.34 -13.93
C LEU A 19 -7.95 7.23 -12.96
N ILE A 20 -7.49 7.60 -11.75
CA ILE A 20 -7.08 6.66 -10.71
C ILE A 20 -8.04 6.78 -9.52
N ALA A 21 -8.79 5.71 -9.25
CA ALA A 21 -9.78 5.66 -8.19
C ALA A 21 -9.32 4.82 -7.01
N GLY A 22 -9.32 5.43 -5.83
CA GLY A 22 -8.96 4.77 -4.59
C GLY A 22 -8.74 5.76 -3.47
N GLY A 23 -8.52 5.26 -2.26
CA GLY A 23 -8.28 6.12 -1.11
C GLY A 23 -8.67 5.46 0.21
N GLY A 24 -8.76 6.31 1.25
CA GLY A 24 -9.09 5.91 2.62
C GLY A 24 -7.86 5.64 3.47
N THR A 25 -6.88 4.91 2.98
CA THR A 25 -5.65 4.54 3.71
C THR A 25 -4.39 4.75 2.88
N GLY A 26 -3.23 4.85 3.54
CA GLY A 26 -1.93 4.94 2.87
C GLY A 26 -1.65 3.77 1.92
N GLY A 27 -2.15 2.56 2.26
CA GLY A 27 -2.00 1.38 1.42
C GLY A 27 -2.63 1.50 0.01
N HIS A 28 -3.58 2.41 -0.19
CA HIS A 28 -4.16 2.71 -1.49
C HIS A 28 -3.59 3.99 -2.11
N VAL A 29 -3.31 5.00 -1.28
CA VAL A 29 -2.90 6.32 -1.78
C VAL A 29 -1.46 6.30 -2.30
N PHE A 30 -0.51 5.66 -1.60
CA PHE A 30 0.88 5.61 -2.07
C PHE A 30 1.06 4.88 -3.41
N PRO A 31 0.45 3.70 -3.66
CA PRO A 31 0.44 3.11 -4.99
C PRO A 31 -0.20 4.00 -6.05
N ALA A 32 -1.32 4.67 -5.72
CA ALA A 32 -1.97 5.59 -6.65
C ALA A 32 -1.04 6.74 -7.07
N LEU A 33 -0.31 7.33 -6.13
CA LEU A 33 0.65 8.39 -6.40
C LEU A 33 1.84 7.89 -7.23
N ALA A 34 2.38 6.70 -6.93
CA ALA A 34 3.48 6.12 -7.70
C ALA A 34 3.07 5.85 -9.16
N ILE A 35 1.86 5.32 -9.38
CA ILE A 35 1.31 5.08 -10.72
C ILE A 35 1.03 6.39 -11.44
N ALA A 36 0.51 7.40 -10.74
CA ALA A 36 0.28 8.73 -11.31
C ALA A 36 1.59 9.39 -11.77
N GLN A 37 2.65 9.32 -10.97
CA GLN A 37 3.97 9.82 -11.32
C GLN A 37 4.56 9.10 -12.53
N GLU A 38 4.53 7.77 -12.55
CA GLU A 38 4.98 6.97 -13.69
C GLU A 38 4.18 7.30 -14.96
N TRP A 39 2.84 7.46 -14.84
CA TRP A 39 2.02 7.87 -15.98
C TRP A 39 2.43 9.22 -16.55
N LEU A 40 2.60 10.22 -15.69
CA LEU A 40 2.96 11.58 -16.09
C LEU A 40 4.38 11.67 -16.67
N SER A 41 5.32 10.84 -16.21
CA SER A 41 6.70 10.84 -16.69
C SER A 41 6.83 10.41 -18.16
N ARG A 42 5.82 9.72 -18.73
CA ARG A 42 5.87 9.16 -20.07
C ARG A 42 5.49 10.12 -21.20
N GLY A 43 5.12 11.36 -20.91
CA GLY A 43 4.83 12.37 -21.94
C GLY A 43 4.10 13.59 -21.40
N THR A 44 4.38 14.74 -22.00
CA THR A 44 3.81 16.03 -21.60
C THR A 44 2.31 16.16 -21.94
N GLU A 45 1.81 15.33 -22.84
CA GLU A 45 0.39 15.25 -23.20
C GLU A 45 -0.45 14.47 -22.17
N ARG A 46 0.20 13.84 -21.17
CA ARG A 46 -0.46 12.99 -20.19
C ARG A 46 -0.98 13.80 -19.02
N GLU A 47 -2.19 13.45 -18.65
CA GLU A 47 -2.84 13.98 -17.46
C GLU A 47 -3.36 12.85 -16.59
N VAL A 48 -3.46 13.12 -15.30
CA VAL A 48 -4.05 12.21 -14.34
C VAL A 48 -5.03 12.95 -13.45
N VAL A 49 -6.11 12.27 -13.06
CA VAL A 49 -7.06 12.74 -12.05
C VAL A 49 -7.24 11.62 -11.03
N LEU A 50 -6.99 11.93 -9.77
CA LEU A 50 -7.28 10.99 -8.69
C LEU A 50 -8.73 11.17 -8.23
N VAL A 51 -9.36 10.06 -7.83
CA VAL A 51 -10.73 10.03 -7.32
C VAL A 51 -10.74 9.33 -5.99
N GLY A 52 -11.10 10.04 -4.95
CA GLY A 52 -11.10 9.56 -3.57
C GLY A 52 -12.42 9.78 -2.85
N THR A 53 -12.37 9.72 -1.53
CA THR A 53 -13.48 10.01 -0.63
C THR A 53 -13.29 11.36 0.04
N GLN A 54 -14.35 11.91 0.63
CA GLN A 54 -14.28 13.22 1.29
C GLN A 54 -13.55 13.21 2.65
N ARG A 55 -13.16 12.05 3.17
CA ARG A 55 -12.62 11.87 4.54
C ARG A 55 -11.34 11.05 4.62
N GLY A 56 -10.77 10.63 3.50
CA GLY A 56 -9.56 9.81 3.47
C GLY A 56 -8.27 10.63 3.53
N ILE A 57 -7.15 9.95 3.74
CA ILE A 57 -5.80 10.55 3.75
C ILE A 57 -5.45 11.17 2.38
N GLU A 58 -6.11 10.75 1.32
CA GLU A 58 -5.99 11.31 -0.04
C GLU A 58 -6.27 12.80 -0.09
N MET A 59 -7.20 13.30 0.77
CA MET A 59 -7.51 14.73 0.87
C MET A 59 -6.30 15.59 1.21
N LYS A 60 -5.31 15.02 1.88
CA LYS A 60 -4.06 15.70 2.23
C LYS A 60 -2.93 15.38 1.24
N LEU A 61 -2.72 14.09 0.96
CA LEU A 61 -1.54 13.63 0.21
C LEU A 61 -1.61 13.94 -1.29
N VAL A 62 -2.79 13.88 -1.90
CA VAL A 62 -2.92 14.13 -3.35
C VAL A 62 -2.67 15.60 -3.70
N PRO A 63 -3.26 16.60 -2.99
CA PRO A 63 -2.90 18.00 -3.20
C PRO A 63 -1.44 18.32 -2.88
N GLN A 64 -0.85 17.70 -1.85
CA GLN A 64 0.58 17.85 -1.53
C GLN A 64 1.49 17.35 -2.65
N ALA A 65 1.04 16.34 -3.42
CA ALA A 65 1.74 15.86 -4.60
C ALA A 65 1.48 16.71 -5.87
N GLY A 66 0.73 17.82 -5.76
CA GLY A 66 0.39 18.70 -6.88
C GLY A 66 -0.61 18.09 -7.87
N LEU A 67 -1.35 17.06 -7.48
CA LEU A 67 -2.26 16.34 -8.37
C LEU A 67 -3.73 16.72 -8.14
N PRO A 68 -4.56 16.75 -9.22
CA PRO A 68 -5.98 17.01 -9.09
C PRO A 68 -6.72 15.86 -8.41
N LEU A 69 -7.61 16.21 -7.48
CA LEU A 69 -8.43 15.28 -6.73
C LEU A 69 -9.92 15.58 -6.93
N GLU A 70 -10.67 14.59 -7.38
CA GLU A 70 -12.13 14.58 -7.35
C GLU A 70 -12.61 13.69 -6.19
N THR A 71 -13.75 13.99 -5.61
CA THR A 71 -14.30 13.20 -4.51
C THR A 71 -15.67 12.64 -4.82
N LEU A 72 -15.94 11.41 -4.37
CA LEU A 72 -17.23 10.77 -4.43
C LEU A 72 -17.89 10.77 -3.04
N ARG A 73 -19.21 10.90 -3.03
CA ARG A 73 -20.04 10.73 -1.83
C ARG A 73 -20.22 9.25 -1.52
N VAL A 74 -19.19 8.64 -0.95
CA VAL A 74 -19.23 7.24 -0.52
C VAL A 74 -19.02 7.19 0.99
N ALA A 75 -19.76 6.31 1.66
CA ALA A 75 -19.49 5.96 3.05
C ALA A 75 -19.02 4.51 3.13
N GLY A 76 -18.20 4.22 4.14
CA GLY A 76 -17.76 2.85 4.39
C GLY A 76 -18.95 1.91 4.64
N LEU A 77 -18.97 0.80 3.93
CA LEU A 77 -19.96 -0.26 4.09
C LEU A 77 -19.73 -1.01 5.41
N LYS A 78 -19.91 -0.34 6.56
CA LYS A 78 -19.82 -0.97 7.88
C LYS A 78 -21.20 -1.39 8.36
N GLY A 79 -21.36 -2.70 8.66
CA GLY A 79 -22.55 -3.28 9.29
C GLY A 79 -23.10 -4.51 8.54
N LYS A 80 -23.50 -5.55 9.30
CA LYS A 80 -23.96 -6.85 8.79
C LYS A 80 -25.51 -7.03 8.88
N GLY A 81 -26.31 -5.97 8.97
CA GLY A 81 -27.75 -6.06 9.09
C GLY A 81 -28.48 -5.69 7.79
N GLY A 82 -29.67 -6.27 7.53
CA GLY A 82 -30.46 -6.03 6.31
C GLY A 82 -30.83 -4.56 6.07
N ALA A 83 -31.15 -3.80 7.12
CA ALA A 83 -31.38 -2.35 7.05
C ALA A 83 -30.12 -1.58 6.64
N THR A 84 -28.94 -2.05 7.06
CA THR A 84 -27.65 -1.48 6.68
C THR A 84 -27.34 -1.74 5.22
N LEU A 85 -27.72 -2.91 4.68
CA LEU A 85 -27.55 -3.24 3.26
C LEU A 85 -28.41 -2.32 2.38
N LEU A 86 -29.67 -2.08 2.73
CA LEU A 86 -30.56 -1.14 2.01
C LEU A 86 -30.01 0.30 2.04
N LYS A 87 -29.52 0.76 3.19
CA LYS A 87 -28.88 2.08 3.32
C LYS A 87 -27.62 2.17 2.46
N ASN A 88 -26.82 1.13 2.42
CA ASN A 88 -25.60 1.06 1.61
C ASN A 88 -25.92 1.05 0.11
N LEU A 89 -26.97 0.35 -0.33
CA LEU A 89 -27.48 0.39 -1.70
C LEU A 89 -28.01 1.77 -2.08
N ALA A 90 -28.74 2.44 -1.18
CA ALA A 90 -29.23 3.80 -1.41
C ALA A 90 -28.05 4.79 -1.57
N MET A 91 -26.95 4.58 -0.85
CA MET A 91 -25.74 5.42 -0.98
C MET A 91 -24.95 5.15 -2.26
N LEU A 92 -25.18 4.05 -2.94
CA LEU A 92 -24.53 3.78 -4.24
C LEU A 92 -25.05 4.73 -5.33
N VAL A 93 -26.32 5.18 -5.25
CA VAL A 93 -26.93 6.09 -6.24
C VAL A 93 -26.21 7.44 -6.33
N PRO A 94 -26.00 8.20 -5.23
CA PRO A 94 -25.24 9.45 -5.29
C PRO A 94 -23.78 9.22 -5.70
N ALA A 95 -23.15 8.13 -5.26
CA ALA A 95 -21.78 7.79 -5.67
C ALA A 95 -21.69 7.54 -7.19
N MET A 96 -22.67 6.84 -7.78
CA MET A 96 -22.73 6.61 -9.23
C MET A 96 -23.00 7.88 -10.02
N ARG A 97 -23.82 8.81 -9.49
CA ARG A 97 -24.04 10.13 -10.11
C ARG A 97 -22.75 10.95 -10.12
N ASP A 98 -22.04 10.96 -9.00
CA ASP A 98 -20.75 11.66 -8.89
C ASP A 98 -19.72 11.03 -9.83
N ALA A 99 -19.59 9.71 -9.87
CA ALA A 99 -18.70 8.99 -10.77
C ALA A 99 -18.98 9.30 -12.25
N ARG A 100 -20.26 9.28 -12.66
CA ARG A 100 -20.65 9.66 -14.03
C ARG A 100 -20.34 11.13 -14.35
N ARG A 101 -20.48 12.04 -13.36
CA ARG A 101 -20.10 13.46 -13.52
C ARG A 101 -18.58 13.57 -13.76
N VAL A 102 -17.76 12.89 -12.97
CA VAL A 102 -16.31 12.86 -13.12
C VAL A 102 -15.91 12.33 -14.50
N LEU A 103 -16.49 11.21 -14.97
CA LEU A 103 -16.24 10.67 -16.32
C LEU A 103 -16.58 11.66 -17.43
N ARG A 104 -17.74 12.31 -17.34
CA ARG A 104 -18.16 13.31 -18.35
C ARG A 104 -17.28 14.53 -18.37
N LYS A 105 -16.83 14.99 -17.18
CA LYS A 105 -15.97 16.17 -17.02
C LYS A 105 -14.58 15.91 -17.61
N HIS A 106 -13.98 14.75 -17.26
CA HIS A 106 -12.58 14.49 -17.55
C HIS A 106 -12.34 13.64 -18.81
N LYS A 107 -13.36 12.91 -19.30
CA LYS A 107 -13.30 12.04 -20.49
C LYS A 107 -12.01 11.18 -20.55
N PRO A 108 -11.72 10.38 -19.50
CA PRO A 108 -10.49 9.62 -19.43
C PRO A 108 -10.45 8.52 -20.49
N ILE A 109 -9.25 8.16 -20.94
CA ILE A 109 -9.03 7.04 -21.86
C ILE A 109 -9.08 5.68 -21.13
N ALA A 110 -8.78 5.68 -19.83
CA ALA A 110 -8.86 4.52 -18.95
C ALA A 110 -9.16 4.94 -17.51
N ALA A 111 -9.71 4.01 -16.73
CA ALA A 111 -9.90 4.12 -15.30
C ALA A 111 -9.13 2.99 -14.59
N PHE A 112 -8.38 3.36 -13.56
CA PHE A 112 -7.59 2.44 -12.77
C PHE A 112 -8.05 2.43 -11.31
N GLY A 113 -8.31 1.27 -10.74
CA GLY A 113 -8.74 1.11 -9.35
C GLY A 113 -7.63 0.55 -8.47
N VAL A 114 -7.23 1.29 -7.44
CA VAL A 114 -6.23 0.86 -6.45
C VAL A 114 -6.86 0.30 -5.17
N GLY A 115 -8.19 0.15 -5.15
CA GLY A 115 -8.94 -0.30 -3.98
C GLY A 115 -9.54 0.85 -3.16
N GLY A 116 -10.16 0.52 -2.03
CA GLY A 116 -10.90 1.48 -1.22
C GLY A 116 -12.33 1.74 -1.73
N TYR A 117 -13.05 2.61 -1.00
CA TYR A 117 -14.50 2.80 -1.24
C TYR A 117 -14.81 3.54 -2.53
N ALA A 118 -13.92 4.38 -3.05
CA ALA A 118 -14.15 5.14 -4.27
C ALA A 118 -13.98 4.28 -5.53
N ALA A 119 -13.17 3.22 -5.50
CA ALA A 119 -12.88 2.38 -6.66
C ALA A 119 -14.14 1.68 -7.20
N GLY A 120 -14.98 1.12 -6.32
CA GLY A 120 -16.20 0.39 -6.72
C GLY A 120 -17.11 1.18 -7.64
N PRO A 121 -17.72 2.28 -7.17
CA PRO A 121 -18.61 3.12 -7.98
C PRO A 121 -17.94 3.70 -9.21
N MET A 122 -16.65 4.09 -9.10
CA MET A 122 -15.95 4.70 -10.21
C MET A 122 -15.70 3.72 -11.35
N LEU A 123 -15.21 2.51 -11.06
CA LEU A 123 -14.96 1.50 -12.10
C LEU A 123 -16.24 0.91 -12.66
N LEU A 124 -17.30 0.79 -11.86
CA LEU A 124 -18.61 0.41 -12.37
C LEU A 124 -19.18 1.46 -13.35
N ALA A 125 -19.03 2.76 -13.02
CA ALA A 125 -19.43 3.84 -13.92
C ALA A 125 -18.56 3.87 -15.20
N ALA A 126 -17.27 3.62 -15.10
CA ALA A 126 -16.36 3.50 -16.23
C ALA A 126 -16.77 2.37 -17.17
N TRP A 127 -17.06 1.18 -16.62
CA TRP A 127 -17.52 0.02 -17.39
C TRP A 127 -18.85 0.32 -18.12
N LEU A 128 -19.84 0.91 -17.43
CA LEU A 128 -21.10 1.31 -18.04
C LEU A 128 -20.91 2.38 -19.13
N GLY A 129 -19.91 3.25 -18.96
CA GLY A 129 -19.51 4.27 -19.94
C GLY A 129 -18.58 3.75 -21.05
N ARG A 130 -18.31 2.42 -21.11
CA ARG A 130 -17.37 1.78 -22.04
C ARG A 130 -15.93 2.32 -21.96
N VAL A 131 -15.55 2.91 -20.82
CA VAL A 131 -14.17 3.30 -20.54
C VAL A 131 -13.42 2.07 -20.07
N PRO A 132 -12.29 1.70 -20.71
CA PRO A 132 -11.45 0.60 -20.27
C PRO A 132 -11.07 0.76 -18.80
N ASN A 133 -11.16 -0.33 -18.04
CA ASN A 133 -10.81 -0.30 -16.63
C ASN A 133 -9.93 -1.47 -16.22
N ILE A 134 -9.03 -1.20 -15.29
CA ILE A 134 -8.07 -2.11 -14.71
C ILE A 134 -8.14 -1.98 -13.19
N ILE A 135 -7.94 -3.07 -12.47
CA ILE A 135 -7.82 -3.04 -11.01
C ILE A 135 -6.44 -3.47 -10.55
N PHE A 136 -6.07 -3.00 -9.38
CA PHE A 136 -4.90 -3.45 -8.64
C PHE A 136 -5.31 -4.16 -7.36
N GLU A 137 -4.80 -5.37 -7.17
CA GLU A 137 -4.94 -6.12 -5.93
C GLU A 137 -3.57 -6.31 -5.30
N PRO A 138 -3.25 -5.54 -4.26
CA PRO A 138 -1.95 -5.63 -3.61
C PRO A 138 -1.78 -6.87 -2.74
N ASN A 139 -2.87 -7.51 -2.27
CA ASN A 139 -2.83 -8.58 -1.28
C ASN A 139 -2.78 -9.97 -1.91
N ALA A 140 -2.21 -10.92 -1.18
CA ALA A 140 -2.22 -12.34 -1.54
C ALA A 140 -3.64 -12.94 -1.53
N GLU A 141 -4.51 -12.51 -0.62
CA GLU A 141 -5.95 -12.81 -0.61
C GLU A 141 -6.73 -11.60 -1.13
N PRO A 142 -7.48 -11.71 -2.24
CA PRO A 142 -8.20 -10.56 -2.80
C PRO A 142 -9.34 -10.05 -1.94
N GLY A 143 -9.49 -8.72 -1.92
CA GLY A 143 -10.62 -8.06 -1.28
C GLY A 143 -11.94 -8.30 -2.02
N PHE A 144 -13.06 -8.29 -1.27
CA PHE A 144 -14.41 -8.52 -1.84
C PHE A 144 -14.71 -7.57 -3.01
N THR A 145 -14.43 -6.28 -2.88
CA THR A 145 -14.64 -5.29 -3.94
C THR A 145 -13.89 -5.67 -5.21
N ASN A 146 -12.61 -6.07 -5.11
CA ASN A 146 -11.82 -6.48 -6.25
C ASN A 146 -12.30 -7.81 -6.86
N LYS A 147 -12.79 -8.76 -6.03
CA LYS A 147 -13.43 -10.00 -6.53
C LYS A 147 -14.65 -9.69 -7.43
N VAL A 148 -15.43 -8.67 -7.08
CA VAL A 148 -16.59 -8.22 -7.90
C VAL A 148 -16.12 -7.47 -9.15
N LEU A 149 -15.23 -6.50 -8.99
CA LEU A 149 -14.73 -5.65 -10.08
C LEU A 149 -13.93 -6.42 -11.12
N ALA A 150 -13.26 -7.52 -10.74
CA ALA A 150 -12.53 -8.39 -11.65
C ALA A 150 -13.37 -8.90 -12.83
N ARG A 151 -14.71 -9.06 -12.63
CA ARG A 151 -15.60 -9.51 -13.70
C ARG A 151 -15.72 -8.51 -14.84
N ILE A 152 -15.67 -7.22 -14.52
CA ILE A 152 -15.85 -6.11 -15.47
C ILE A 152 -14.53 -5.44 -15.87
N SER A 153 -13.41 -5.82 -15.26
CA SER A 153 -12.11 -5.28 -15.59
C SER A 153 -11.43 -6.04 -16.73
N LYS A 154 -10.69 -5.31 -17.58
CA LYS A 154 -9.94 -5.89 -18.70
C LYS A 154 -8.72 -6.67 -18.22
N ARG A 155 -7.99 -6.11 -17.25
CA ARG A 155 -6.78 -6.70 -16.64
C ARG A 155 -6.79 -6.45 -15.13
N ILE A 156 -6.03 -7.26 -14.42
CA ILE A 156 -5.87 -7.21 -12.98
C ILE A 156 -4.38 -7.23 -12.69
N ALA A 157 -3.83 -6.12 -12.22
CA ALA A 157 -2.48 -6.07 -11.69
C ALA A 157 -2.48 -6.68 -10.28
N ILE A 158 -1.58 -7.61 -9.98
CA ILE A 158 -1.54 -8.30 -8.68
C ILE A 158 -0.18 -8.19 -8.01
N GLY A 159 -0.21 -8.08 -6.67
CA GLY A 159 1.00 -8.00 -5.84
C GLY A 159 1.70 -9.35 -5.63
N TYR A 160 0.94 -10.45 -5.61
CA TYR A 160 1.42 -11.80 -5.28
C TYR A 160 1.00 -12.82 -6.33
N GLU A 161 1.91 -13.73 -6.69
CA GLU A 161 1.66 -14.78 -7.68
C GLU A 161 0.49 -15.71 -7.32
N ILE A 162 0.31 -15.99 -6.03
CA ILE A 162 -0.79 -16.84 -5.54
C ILE A 162 -2.16 -16.31 -5.99
N SER A 163 -2.32 -14.99 -6.11
CA SER A 163 -3.57 -14.36 -6.53
C SER A 163 -3.90 -14.63 -8.01
N ALA A 164 -2.92 -15.01 -8.84
CA ALA A 164 -3.13 -15.36 -10.24
C ALA A 164 -4.04 -16.60 -10.40
N GLN A 165 -3.99 -17.52 -9.44
CA GLN A 165 -4.82 -18.71 -9.44
C GLN A 165 -6.32 -18.42 -9.39
N ILE A 166 -6.69 -17.23 -8.85
CA ILE A 166 -8.09 -16.83 -8.70
C ILE A 166 -8.67 -16.24 -10.00
N TRP A 167 -7.84 -15.55 -10.80
CA TRP A 167 -8.30 -14.76 -11.95
C TRP A 167 -7.72 -15.19 -13.30
N GLY A 168 -6.83 -16.20 -13.30
CA GLY A 168 -6.26 -16.79 -14.50
C GLY A 168 -5.59 -15.73 -15.39
N HIS A 169 -5.84 -15.81 -16.70
CA HIS A 169 -5.21 -14.97 -17.73
C HIS A 169 -5.46 -13.46 -17.61
N LYS A 170 -6.44 -13.03 -16.83
CA LYS A 170 -6.65 -11.60 -16.55
C LYS A 170 -5.63 -11.03 -15.59
N ALA A 171 -5.05 -11.86 -14.71
CA ALA A 171 -4.11 -11.44 -13.68
C ALA A 171 -2.69 -11.36 -14.22
N ILE A 172 -2.03 -10.26 -13.97
CA ILE A 172 -0.61 -10.05 -14.30
C ILE A 172 0.14 -9.70 -13.01
N VAL A 173 1.19 -10.44 -12.73
CA VAL A 173 2.03 -10.20 -11.55
C VAL A 173 2.92 -8.99 -11.82
N THR A 174 2.57 -7.87 -11.22
CA THR A 174 3.34 -6.63 -11.30
C THR A 174 4.13 -6.36 -10.03
N GLY A 175 3.73 -6.97 -8.91
CA GLY A 175 4.16 -6.55 -7.57
C GLY A 175 3.43 -5.28 -7.13
N CYS A 176 3.80 -4.79 -5.93
CA CYS A 176 3.24 -3.56 -5.38
C CYS A 176 4.17 -2.38 -5.66
N PRO A 177 3.66 -1.25 -6.19
CA PRO A 177 4.43 -0.03 -6.33
C PRO A 177 4.92 0.47 -4.96
N VAL A 178 6.22 0.64 -4.84
CA VAL A 178 6.92 1.13 -3.65
C VAL A 178 7.70 2.38 -4.04
N ARG A 179 7.85 3.29 -3.12
CA ARG A 179 8.64 4.52 -3.30
C ARG A 179 10.08 4.19 -3.65
N PRO A 180 10.70 4.87 -4.63
CA PRO A 180 12.04 4.53 -5.16
C PRO A 180 13.14 4.47 -4.10
N GLU A 181 13.05 5.32 -3.06
CA GLU A 181 14.06 5.39 -2.01
C GLU A 181 14.26 4.08 -1.25
N PHE A 182 13.26 3.19 -1.18
CA PHE A 182 13.42 1.88 -0.54
C PHE A 182 14.34 0.93 -1.33
N PHE A 183 14.35 1.03 -2.65
CA PHE A 183 15.22 0.21 -3.50
C PHE A 183 16.69 0.66 -3.45
N LEU A 184 16.95 1.90 -3.02
CA LEU A 184 18.29 2.46 -2.87
C LEU A 184 18.96 2.08 -1.54
N ILE A 185 18.24 1.43 -0.64
CA ILE A 185 18.76 1.02 0.66
C ILE A 185 19.82 -0.07 0.46
N ALA A 186 21.05 0.22 0.86
CA ALA A 186 22.15 -0.72 0.77
C ALA A 186 21.97 -1.93 1.71
N SER A 187 22.50 -3.07 1.30
CA SER A 187 22.63 -4.22 2.18
C SER A 187 23.56 -3.89 3.35
N ARG A 188 23.26 -4.45 4.51
CA ARG A 188 24.00 -4.19 5.73
C ARG A 188 24.24 -5.51 6.48
N ARG A 189 25.44 -5.66 7.04
CA ARG A 189 25.69 -6.70 8.04
C ARG A 189 25.22 -6.22 9.40
N PRO A 190 24.49 -7.06 10.15
CA PRO A 190 24.08 -6.72 11.51
C PRO A 190 25.30 -6.63 12.43
N GLU A 191 25.35 -5.56 13.22
CA GLU A 191 26.41 -5.32 14.22
C GLU A 191 25.78 -4.86 15.53
N LYS A 192 26.43 -5.15 16.66
CA LYS A 192 25.96 -4.69 17.97
C LYS A 192 26.22 -3.18 18.14
N PRO A 193 25.29 -2.40 18.70
CA PRO A 193 23.95 -2.82 19.10
C PRO A 193 23.05 -3.07 17.88
N PHE A 194 22.28 -4.18 17.90
CA PHE A 194 21.30 -4.52 16.87
C PHE A 194 20.18 -3.50 16.83
N ARG A 195 19.84 -3.06 15.64
CA ARG A 195 18.89 -1.98 15.37
C ARG A 195 17.51 -2.54 15.08
N LEU A 196 16.62 -2.38 16.04
CA LEU A 196 15.25 -2.89 16.00
C LEU A 196 14.27 -1.76 15.73
N LEU A 197 13.60 -1.79 14.59
CA LEU A 197 12.50 -0.89 14.26
C LEU A 197 11.17 -1.59 14.58
N ILE A 198 10.34 -0.95 15.40
CA ILE A 198 8.99 -1.44 15.73
C ILE A 198 7.97 -0.46 15.16
N THR A 199 7.06 -0.96 14.32
CA THR A 199 6.01 -0.12 13.72
C THR A 199 4.70 -0.87 13.54
N GLY A 200 3.61 -0.26 13.98
CA GLY A 200 2.25 -0.76 13.79
C GLY A 200 1.53 -0.17 12.57
N GLY A 201 2.26 0.61 11.72
CA GLY A 201 1.67 1.46 10.69
C GLY A 201 1.27 2.84 11.24
N SER A 202 0.71 3.73 10.39
CA SER A 202 0.49 5.15 10.71
C SER A 202 -0.29 5.45 12.00
N GLN A 203 -1.12 4.51 12.46
CA GLN A 203 -1.93 4.66 13.67
C GLN A 203 -1.31 3.94 14.90
N GLY A 204 -0.15 3.29 14.72
CA GLY A 204 0.38 2.35 15.70
C GLY A 204 -0.43 1.04 15.76
N ALA A 205 -0.01 0.13 16.62
CA ALA A 205 -0.70 -1.15 16.84
C ALA A 205 -0.67 -1.53 18.33
N LEU A 206 -1.78 -1.26 19.03
CA LEU A 206 -1.89 -1.53 20.47
C LEU A 206 -1.42 -2.93 20.90
N PRO A 207 -1.75 -4.03 20.20
CA PRO A 207 -1.24 -5.36 20.58
C PRO A 207 0.28 -5.45 20.49
N ILE A 208 0.90 -4.88 19.45
CA ILE A 208 2.36 -4.87 19.30
C ILE A 208 2.98 -4.03 20.42
N ASN A 209 2.44 -2.83 20.66
CA ASN A 209 2.94 -1.93 21.70
C ASN A 209 2.92 -2.60 23.10
N ARG A 210 1.79 -3.21 23.47
CA ARG A 210 1.62 -3.90 24.76
C ARG A 210 2.59 -5.06 24.92
N VAL A 211 2.60 -5.98 23.95
CA VAL A 211 3.43 -7.17 24.03
C VAL A 211 4.91 -6.82 24.03
N PHE A 212 5.32 -5.77 23.29
CA PHE A 212 6.71 -5.33 23.33
C PHE A 212 7.09 -4.74 24.71
N VAL A 213 6.20 -3.94 25.32
CA VAL A 213 6.41 -3.40 26.66
C VAL A 213 6.53 -4.54 27.68
N ASP A 214 5.70 -5.57 27.58
CA ASP A 214 5.77 -6.76 28.46
C ASP A 214 7.04 -7.59 28.19
N ALA A 215 7.52 -7.63 26.94
CA ALA A 215 8.76 -8.31 26.56
C ALA A 215 10.03 -7.62 27.10
N MET A 216 9.98 -6.32 27.42
CA MET A 216 11.16 -5.56 27.88
C MET A 216 11.76 -6.15 29.15
N ASP A 217 10.96 -6.67 30.08
CA ASP A 217 11.47 -7.28 31.31
C ASP A 217 12.31 -8.55 31.01
N ARG A 218 11.97 -9.28 29.95
CA ARG A 218 12.76 -10.43 29.46
C ARG A 218 13.98 -10.01 28.66
N LEU A 219 13.91 -8.86 27.96
CA LEU A 219 15.00 -8.30 27.20
C LEU A 219 16.03 -7.56 28.07
N ALA A 220 15.70 -7.29 29.35
CA ALA A 220 16.51 -6.45 30.25
C ALA A 220 17.97 -6.90 30.37
N GLY A 221 18.23 -8.22 30.44
CA GLY A 221 19.57 -8.79 30.51
C GLY A 221 20.45 -8.52 29.29
N ARG A 222 19.84 -8.16 28.15
CA ARG A 222 20.52 -7.89 26.88
C ARG A 222 20.20 -6.50 26.31
N LYS A 223 19.67 -5.59 27.12
CA LYS A 223 19.23 -4.26 26.67
C LYS A 223 20.36 -3.45 25.97
N ASN A 224 21.60 -3.63 26.41
CA ASN A 224 22.76 -2.93 25.82
C ASN A 224 23.16 -3.47 24.43
N GLU A 225 22.62 -4.62 24.04
CA GLU A 225 22.83 -5.18 22.71
C GLU A 225 21.80 -4.65 21.70
N LEU A 226 20.81 -3.85 22.13
CA LEU A 226 19.70 -3.36 21.33
C LEU A 226 19.70 -1.83 21.21
N ALA A 227 19.55 -1.32 20.01
CA ALA A 227 19.15 0.06 19.73
C ALA A 227 17.73 0.00 19.12
N ILE A 228 16.80 0.74 19.69
CA ILE A 228 15.36 0.59 19.37
C ILE A 228 14.81 1.91 18.86
N VAL A 229 14.06 1.84 17.74
CA VAL A 229 13.13 2.87 17.30
C VAL A 229 11.72 2.30 17.34
N HIS A 230 10.82 2.91 18.12
CA HIS A 230 9.46 2.43 18.30
C HIS A 230 8.44 3.49 17.89
N GLN A 231 7.74 3.26 16.79
CA GLN A 231 6.58 4.07 16.40
C GLN A 231 5.32 3.52 17.09
N ALA A 232 4.92 4.14 18.18
CA ALA A 232 3.82 3.69 19.01
C ALA A 232 2.41 4.11 18.50
N GLY A 233 2.34 5.15 17.65
CA GLY A 233 1.10 5.83 17.31
C GLY A 233 0.71 6.88 18.37
N GLU A 234 -0.01 7.94 17.97
CA GLU A 234 -0.40 9.05 18.83
C GLU A 234 -1.09 8.59 20.13
N ARG A 235 -1.97 7.60 20.01
CA ARG A 235 -2.80 7.11 21.11
C ARG A 235 -1.98 6.49 22.24
N ASP A 236 -0.97 5.69 21.91
CA ASP A 236 -0.23 4.87 22.87
C ASP A 236 1.14 5.48 23.21
N TYR A 237 1.53 6.56 22.54
CA TYR A 237 2.85 7.18 22.63
C TYR A 237 3.32 7.42 24.05
N ASN A 238 2.51 8.11 24.87
CA ASN A 238 2.90 8.46 26.24
C ASN A 238 3.09 7.23 27.13
N ALA A 239 2.21 6.23 27.00
CA ALA A 239 2.31 5.00 27.77
C ALA A 239 3.57 4.19 27.41
N VAL A 240 3.84 4.05 26.12
CA VAL A 240 5.02 3.34 25.62
C VAL A 240 6.31 4.08 26.04
N ARG A 241 6.40 5.38 25.84
CA ARG A 241 7.56 6.19 26.24
C ARG A 241 7.85 6.06 27.74
N THR A 242 6.84 6.13 28.58
CA THR A 242 6.98 5.97 30.04
C THR A 242 7.49 4.58 30.39
N ALA A 243 7.02 3.52 29.71
CA ALA A 243 7.46 2.15 29.94
C ALA A 243 8.95 1.95 29.62
N TYR A 244 9.43 2.55 28.53
CA TYR A 244 10.86 2.56 28.16
C TYR A 244 11.72 3.30 29.19
N ALA A 245 11.28 4.49 29.63
CA ALA A 245 12.02 5.28 30.61
C ALA A 245 12.16 4.53 31.96
N ARG A 246 11.08 3.92 32.45
CA ARG A 246 11.07 3.16 33.71
C ARG A 246 12.02 1.95 33.70
N ARG A 247 12.26 1.36 32.54
CA ARG A 247 13.12 0.17 32.37
C ARG A 247 14.53 0.52 31.88
N GLU A 248 14.82 1.81 31.71
CA GLU A 248 16.11 2.32 31.28
C GLU A 248 16.59 1.72 29.94
N PHE A 249 15.66 1.52 28.99
CA PHE A 249 16.03 1.13 27.65
C PHE A 249 16.44 2.33 26.81
N HIS A 250 17.54 2.21 26.10
CA HIS A 250 17.94 3.22 25.12
C HIS A 250 17.08 3.07 23.85
N ALA A 251 16.09 3.96 23.69
CA ALA A 251 15.13 3.89 22.59
C ALA A 251 14.64 5.27 22.17
N GLU A 252 14.46 5.44 20.87
CA GLU A 252 13.68 6.53 20.28
C GLU A 252 12.21 6.09 20.16
N VAL A 253 11.35 6.65 21.00
CA VAL A 253 9.89 6.40 20.94
C VAL A 253 9.21 7.59 20.30
N VAL A 254 8.45 7.36 19.24
CA VAL A 254 7.78 8.42 18.46
C VAL A 254 6.32 8.09 18.19
N PRO A 255 5.44 9.08 18.08
CA PRO A 255 4.05 8.84 17.69
C PRO A 255 3.92 8.50 16.21
N PHE A 256 4.76 9.09 15.35
CA PHE A 256 4.72 8.92 13.90
C PHE A 256 6.10 9.05 13.27
N LEU A 257 6.35 8.30 12.21
CA LEU A 257 7.57 8.37 11.39
C LEU A 257 7.24 8.90 10.00
N SER A 258 7.82 10.06 9.65
CA SER A 258 7.68 10.66 8.31
C SER A 258 8.73 10.13 7.32
N ASN A 259 9.91 9.76 7.81
CA ASN A 259 11.09 9.32 7.06
C ASN A 259 11.28 7.79 7.09
N MET A 260 10.25 7.05 6.73
CA MET A 260 10.22 5.58 6.86
C MET A 260 11.40 4.90 6.13
N ALA A 261 11.78 5.36 4.95
CA ALA A 261 12.89 4.77 4.20
C ALA A 261 14.24 4.87 4.95
N GLU A 262 14.50 6.00 5.60
CA GLU A 262 15.70 6.17 6.45
C GLU A 262 15.67 5.22 7.65
N ARG A 263 14.49 5.01 8.26
CA ARG A 263 14.33 4.07 9.38
C ARG A 263 14.49 2.63 8.96
N PHE A 264 14.06 2.28 7.76
CA PHE A 264 14.34 0.97 7.16
C PHE A 264 15.83 0.81 6.84
N ALA A 265 16.48 1.85 6.32
CA ALA A 265 17.93 1.84 6.09
C ALA A 265 18.72 1.64 7.39
N TRP A 266 18.26 2.26 8.47
CA TRP A 266 18.87 2.15 9.79
C TRP A 266 18.68 0.78 10.43
N ALA A 267 17.51 0.13 10.26
CA ALA A 267 17.15 -1.10 10.94
C ALA A 267 17.93 -2.33 10.45
N ASP A 268 18.25 -3.25 11.36
CA ASP A 268 18.68 -4.62 11.06
C ASP A 268 17.45 -5.55 11.00
N VAL A 269 16.50 -5.37 11.94
CA VAL A 269 15.26 -6.14 12.02
C VAL A 269 14.06 -5.21 12.18
N ILE A 270 12.96 -5.51 11.50
CA ILE A 270 11.72 -4.75 11.56
C ILE A 270 10.61 -5.61 12.15
N VAL A 271 10.02 -5.17 13.25
CA VAL A 271 8.77 -5.76 13.79
C VAL A 271 7.60 -4.92 13.28
N CYS A 272 6.74 -5.50 12.43
CA CYS A 272 5.70 -4.71 11.77
C CYS A 272 4.42 -5.50 11.47
N ARG A 273 3.36 -4.77 11.09
CA ARG A 273 2.17 -5.35 10.44
C ARG A 273 2.51 -5.85 9.03
N ALA A 274 1.69 -6.79 8.53
CA ALA A 274 1.86 -7.40 7.20
C ALA A 274 0.90 -6.82 6.14
N GLY A 275 0.73 -5.49 6.13
CA GLY A 275 0.06 -4.83 5.01
C GLY A 275 0.85 -5.06 3.71
N ALA A 276 0.18 -5.22 2.57
CA ALA A 276 0.85 -5.55 1.30
C ALA A 276 1.95 -4.54 0.92
N ILE A 277 1.70 -3.24 1.16
CA ILE A 277 2.70 -2.20 0.87
C ILE A 277 3.87 -2.29 1.86
N THR A 278 3.61 -2.54 3.16
CA THR A 278 4.69 -2.73 4.14
C THR A 278 5.56 -3.94 3.78
N ALA A 279 4.95 -5.07 3.39
CA ALA A 279 5.68 -6.25 2.94
C ALA A 279 6.53 -5.97 1.68
N ALA A 280 5.98 -5.20 0.74
CA ALA A 280 6.71 -4.76 -0.46
C ALA A 280 7.84 -3.78 -0.12
N GLU A 281 7.66 -2.87 0.86
CA GLU A 281 8.71 -1.98 1.36
C GLU A 281 9.83 -2.77 2.05
N VAL A 282 9.50 -3.79 2.86
CA VAL A 282 10.47 -4.72 3.46
C VAL A 282 11.27 -5.44 2.36
N ALA A 283 10.60 -5.94 1.34
CA ALA A 283 11.25 -6.58 0.19
C ALA A 283 12.16 -5.60 -0.56
N ALA A 284 11.68 -4.40 -0.90
CA ALA A 284 12.46 -3.38 -1.60
C ALA A 284 13.68 -2.94 -0.80
N ALA A 285 13.53 -2.75 0.52
CA ALA A 285 14.61 -2.41 1.43
C ALA A 285 15.59 -3.57 1.69
N GLY A 286 15.19 -4.83 1.41
CA GLY A 286 15.97 -6.01 1.74
C GLY A 286 16.29 -6.05 3.23
N ARG A 287 15.28 -6.00 4.09
CA ARG A 287 15.43 -6.05 5.55
C ARG A 287 14.77 -7.29 6.11
N ALA A 288 15.38 -7.84 7.15
CA ALA A 288 14.74 -8.91 7.93
C ALA A 288 13.51 -8.37 8.67
N ALA A 289 12.43 -9.13 8.70
CA ALA A 289 11.21 -8.71 9.37
C ALA A 289 10.59 -9.83 10.23
N ILE A 290 9.97 -9.42 11.35
CA ILE A 290 9.01 -10.22 12.11
C ILE A 290 7.63 -9.62 11.84
N PHE A 291 6.85 -10.31 11.03
CA PHE A 291 5.50 -9.89 10.67
C PHE A 291 4.49 -10.30 11.74
N ILE A 292 3.73 -9.33 12.21
CA ILE A 292 2.62 -9.52 13.15
C ILE A 292 1.34 -9.06 12.45
N PRO A 293 0.68 -9.94 11.67
CA PRO A 293 -0.52 -9.58 10.92
C PRO A 293 -1.67 -9.21 11.86
N PHE A 294 -2.54 -8.31 11.39
CA PHE A 294 -3.72 -7.89 12.14
C PHE A 294 -4.73 -9.04 12.27
N GLY A 295 -5.14 -9.35 13.50
CA GLY A 295 -5.83 -10.59 13.83
C GLY A 295 -7.36 -10.59 13.70
N ARG A 296 -8.02 -9.49 13.26
CA ARG A 296 -9.48 -9.47 13.12
C ARG A 296 -9.94 -10.30 11.92
N ALA A 297 -10.96 -11.12 12.14
CA ALA A 297 -11.48 -12.09 11.18
C ALA A 297 -11.95 -11.54 9.80
N THR A 298 -12.12 -10.23 9.65
CA THR A 298 -12.47 -9.58 8.40
C THR A 298 -11.25 -9.25 7.52
N ASP A 299 -10.01 -9.40 8.04
CA ASP A 299 -8.77 -8.97 7.39
C ASP A 299 -7.75 -10.12 7.31
N SER A 300 -8.16 -11.28 6.77
CA SER A 300 -7.26 -12.40 6.46
C SER A 300 -6.12 -12.02 5.49
N HIS A 301 -6.25 -10.87 4.83
CA HIS A 301 -5.26 -10.36 3.87
C HIS A 301 -3.87 -10.24 4.46
N GLN A 302 -3.72 -9.64 5.67
CA GLN A 302 -2.40 -9.48 6.28
C GLN A 302 -1.78 -10.83 6.66
N LEU A 303 -2.58 -11.76 7.17
CA LEU A 303 -2.09 -13.10 7.48
C LEU A 303 -1.58 -13.81 6.23
N ARG A 304 -2.31 -13.74 5.12
CA ARG A 304 -1.88 -14.32 3.84
C ARG A 304 -0.63 -13.65 3.31
N ASN A 305 -0.53 -12.34 3.37
CA ASN A 305 0.68 -11.61 2.97
C ASN A 305 1.89 -12.07 3.79
N ALA A 306 1.76 -12.16 5.13
CA ALA A 306 2.82 -12.62 6.01
C ALA A 306 3.21 -14.09 5.74
N GLN A 307 2.24 -14.96 5.44
CA GLN A 307 2.49 -16.36 5.07
C GLN A 307 3.30 -16.46 3.78
N GLU A 308 3.01 -15.64 2.75
CA GLU A 308 3.79 -15.63 1.51
C GLU A 308 5.23 -15.14 1.75
N MET A 309 5.41 -14.09 2.57
CA MET A 309 6.75 -13.63 2.95
C MET A 309 7.53 -14.71 3.72
N ALA A 310 6.89 -15.36 4.69
CA ALA A 310 7.52 -16.43 5.48
C ALA A 310 7.85 -17.67 4.63
N ARG A 311 6.95 -18.06 3.71
CA ARG A 311 7.18 -19.19 2.78
C ARG A 311 8.38 -18.93 1.87
N ALA A 312 8.59 -17.70 1.45
CA ALA A 312 9.75 -17.29 0.66
C ALA A 312 11.03 -17.12 1.49
N GLY A 313 10.99 -17.37 2.81
CA GLY A 313 12.11 -17.14 3.71
C GLY A 313 12.44 -15.65 3.91
N ALA A 314 11.53 -14.75 3.57
CA ALA A 314 11.73 -13.29 3.56
C ALA A 314 11.26 -12.61 4.87
N GLY A 315 10.98 -13.39 5.90
CA GLY A 315 10.57 -12.89 7.21
C GLY A 315 10.04 -13.99 8.10
N ARG A 316 9.88 -13.67 9.37
CA ARG A 316 9.24 -14.52 10.38
C ARG A 316 7.80 -14.07 10.61
N LEU A 317 6.94 -14.98 11.00
CA LEU A 317 5.52 -14.73 11.24
C LEU A 317 5.16 -15.09 12.67
N ILE A 318 4.56 -14.14 13.38
CA ILE A 318 3.86 -14.38 14.65
C ILE A 318 2.41 -13.94 14.44
N SER A 319 1.45 -14.87 14.49
CA SER A 319 0.03 -14.49 14.42
C SER A 319 -0.37 -13.70 15.66
N GLU A 320 -1.35 -12.78 15.55
CA GLU A 320 -1.77 -11.97 16.71
C GLU A 320 -2.34 -12.84 17.84
N ALA A 321 -2.88 -14.01 17.52
CA ALA A 321 -3.36 -14.99 18.51
C ALA A 321 -2.22 -15.66 19.29
N GLU A 322 -1.04 -15.77 18.70
CA GLU A 322 0.16 -16.36 19.32
C GLU A 322 1.13 -15.31 19.85
N LEU A 323 0.79 -14.02 19.71
CA LEU A 323 1.66 -12.92 20.09
C LEU A 323 1.71 -12.77 21.60
N THR A 324 2.78 -13.29 22.21
CA THR A 324 3.10 -13.15 23.64
C THR A 324 4.48 -12.52 23.80
N ALA A 325 4.76 -12.00 25.00
CA ALA A 325 6.07 -11.47 25.34
C ALA A 325 7.18 -12.52 25.19
N GLU A 326 6.88 -13.76 25.60
CA GLU A 326 7.79 -14.91 25.47
C GLU A 326 8.15 -15.17 24.02
N LYS A 327 7.13 -15.31 23.14
CA LYS A 327 7.34 -15.65 21.73
C LYS A 327 8.07 -14.55 21.00
N LEU A 328 7.69 -13.29 21.23
CA LEU A 328 8.38 -12.14 20.61
C LEU A 328 9.84 -12.04 21.06
N THR A 329 10.10 -12.24 22.38
CA THR A 329 11.47 -12.24 22.91
C THR A 329 12.30 -13.38 22.32
N ALA A 330 11.74 -14.59 22.25
CA ALA A 330 12.42 -15.75 21.67
C ALA A 330 12.83 -15.53 20.21
N GLU A 331 11.95 -14.92 19.39
CA GLU A 331 12.27 -14.57 18.00
C GLU A 331 13.36 -13.53 17.92
N ILE A 332 13.31 -12.47 18.76
CA ILE A 332 14.36 -11.44 18.81
C ILE A 332 15.70 -12.08 19.23
N PHE A 333 15.74 -12.88 20.31
CA PHE A 333 16.97 -13.53 20.76
C PHE A 333 17.54 -14.49 19.72
N SER A 334 16.70 -15.28 19.07
CA SER A 334 17.14 -16.18 18.00
C SER A 334 17.84 -15.42 16.87
N LEU A 335 17.39 -14.21 16.52
CA LEU A 335 18.04 -13.36 15.51
C LEU A 335 19.34 -12.70 16.05
N LEU A 336 19.35 -12.30 17.33
CA LEU A 336 20.54 -11.73 17.96
C LEU A 336 21.67 -12.77 18.10
N ASP A 337 21.32 -14.03 18.40
CA ASP A 337 22.28 -15.12 18.57
C ASP A 337 22.78 -15.69 17.25
N GLN A 338 22.01 -15.47 16.17
CA GLN A 338 22.31 -15.95 14.82
C GLN A 338 22.24 -14.82 13.77
N PRO A 339 23.20 -13.86 13.76
CA PRO A 339 23.17 -12.73 12.82
C PRO A 339 23.11 -13.14 11.33
N HIS A 340 23.62 -14.32 10.98
CA HIS A 340 23.53 -14.86 9.62
C HIS A 340 22.08 -15.13 9.19
N GLU A 341 21.14 -15.40 10.12
CA GLU A 341 19.72 -15.54 9.81
C GLU A 341 19.12 -14.18 9.40
N ILE A 342 19.58 -13.06 9.98
CA ILE A 342 19.17 -11.73 9.55
C ILE A 342 19.61 -11.48 8.10
N GLU A 343 20.86 -11.83 7.74
CA GLU A 343 21.37 -11.70 6.38
C GLU A 343 20.58 -12.58 5.39
N LYS A 344 20.25 -13.79 5.78
CA LYS A 344 19.46 -14.75 4.97
C LYS A 344 18.04 -14.23 4.71
N LEU A 345 17.33 -13.78 5.76
CA LEU A 345 16.01 -13.18 5.64
C LEU A 345 16.04 -11.93 4.78
N SER A 346 17.04 -11.06 4.96
CA SER A 346 17.22 -9.83 4.20
C SER A 346 17.48 -10.10 2.73
N THR A 347 18.30 -11.09 2.42
CA THR A 347 18.60 -11.52 1.03
C THR A 347 17.35 -12.08 0.35
N ALA A 348 16.62 -12.96 1.05
CA ALA A 348 15.37 -13.52 0.53
C ALA A 348 14.30 -12.41 0.32
N ALA A 349 14.19 -11.46 1.26
CA ALA A 349 13.30 -10.31 1.10
C ALA A 349 13.66 -9.50 -0.16
N ARG A 350 14.95 -9.20 -0.35
CA ARG A 350 15.44 -8.48 -1.54
C ARG A 350 15.10 -9.21 -2.83
N GLY A 351 15.13 -10.54 -2.85
CA GLY A 351 14.76 -11.37 -3.99
C GLY A 351 13.29 -11.23 -4.42
N LEU A 352 12.42 -10.78 -3.51
CA LEU A 352 11.00 -10.52 -3.80
C LEU A 352 10.73 -9.09 -4.29
N ALA A 353 11.74 -8.21 -4.31
CA ALA A 353 11.57 -6.81 -4.71
C ALA A 353 11.10 -6.70 -6.17
N ARG A 354 10.17 -5.77 -6.44
CA ARG A 354 9.61 -5.49 -7.76
C ARG A 354 9.82 -4.02 -8.13
N PRO A 355 11.03 -3.61 -8.53
CA PRO A 355 11.37 -2.20 -8.76
C PRO A 355 10.60 -1.58 -9.93
N HIS A 356 10.07 -2.40 -10.81
CA HIS A 356 9.34 -1.96 -12.01
C HIS A 356 7.81 -2.02 -11.87
N ALA A 357 7.28 -2.27 -10.66
CA ALA A 357 5.85 -2.47 -10.44
C ALA A 357 4.97 -1.32 -10.99
N ALA A 358 5.34 -0.07 -10.74
CA ALA A 358 4.59 1.08 -11.27
C ALA A 358 4.63 1.12 -12.80
N ARG A 359 5.81 0.90 -13.41
CA ARG A 359 6.00 0.84 -14.87
C ARG A 359 5.15 -0.26 -15.49
N ASP A 360 5.16 -1.45 -14.91
CA ASP A 360 4.45 -2.61 -15.45
C ASP A 360 2.93 -2.43 -15.34
N ILE A 361 2.44 -1.82 -14.27
CA ILE A 361 1.03 -1.42 -14.14
C ILE A 361 0.64 -0.39 -15.20
N VAL A 362 1.48 0.63 -15.44
CA VAL A 362 1.19 1.64 -16.48
C VAL A 362 1.21 1.02 -17.87
N ASN A 363 2.08 0.05 -18.16
CA ASN A 363 2.05 -0.72 -19.40
C ASN A 363 0.71 -1.44 -19.59
N LEU A 364 0.17 -2.08 -18.56
CA LEU A 364 -1.15 -2.72 -18.61
C LEU A 364 -2.28 -1.72 -18.86
N ILE A 365 -2.19 -0.52 -18.29
CA ILE A 365 -3.17 0.56 -18.52
C ILE A 365 -3.11 1.01 -19.99
N GLU A 366 -1.92 1.21 -20.54
CA GLU A 366 -1.72 1.61 -21.94
C GLU A 366 -2.24 0.55 -22.92
N GLU A 367 -1.93 -0.72 -22.66
CA GLU A 367 -2.43 -1.86 -23.45
C GLU A 367 -3.97 -1.91 -23.43
N ALA A 368 -4.57 -1.82 -22.24
CA ALA A 368 -6.02 -1.88 -22.10
C ALA A 368 -6.75 -0.70 -22.75
N ALA A 369 -6.12 0.46 -22.80
CA ALA A 369 -6.63 1.69 -23.40
C ALA A 369 -6.29 1.84 -24.88
N ASN A 370 -5.49 0.93 -25.49
CA ASN A 370 -4.97 1.03 -26.85
C ASN A 370 -4.30 2.41 -27.13
N VAL A 371 -3.46 2.85 -26.19
CA VAL A 371 -2.88 4.21 -26.21
C VAL A 371 -2.11 4.48 -27.52
N GLN A 372 -1.45 3.47 -28.09
CA GLN A 372 -0.73 3.61 -29.35
C GLN A 372 -1.66 3.93 -30.53
N GLU A 373 -2.83 3.29 -30.61
CA GLU A 373 -3.83 3.59 -31.64
C GLU A 373 -4.42 5.00 -31.47
N ILE A 374 -4.65 5.42 -30.20
CA ILE A 374 -5.15 6.76 -29.90
C ILE A 374 -4.14 7.83 -30.33
N ARG A 375 -2.84 7.58 -30.10
CA ARG A 375 -1.77 8.50 -30.54
C ARG A 375 -1.64 8.59 -32.07
N GLN A 376 -1.74 7.47 -32.78
CA GLN A 376 -1.69 7.42 -34.24
C GLN A 376 -2.87 8.17 -34.86
N ARG A 377 -4.08 7.99 -34.35
CA ARG A 377 -5.29 8.68 -34.83
C ARG A 377 -5.29 10.20 -34.52
N ALA A 378 -4.58 10.64 -33.49
CA ALA A 378 -4.45 12.05 -33.14
C ALA A 378 -3.33 12.78 -33.92
N GLY A 379 -2.42 12.02 -34.55
CA GLY A 379 -1.31 12.54 -35.37
C GLY A 379 -1.57 12.54 -36.88
N SER A 380 -2.66 11.89 -37.32
CA SER A 380 -3.21 11.95 -38.67
C SER A 380 -4.33 12.99 -38.79
#